data_e4f2d2cf4a3b0b71e7f20415f5296d4d
#
_entry.id   e4f2d2cf4a3b0b71e7f20415f5296d4d
#
_cell.length_a   1.000
_cell.length_b   1.000
_cell.length_c   1.000
_cell.angle_alpha   90.00
_cell.angle_beta   90.00
_cell.angle_gamma   90.00
#
_symmetry.space_group_name_H-M   'P 1'
#
loop_
_entity.id
_entity.type
_entity.pdbx_description
1 polymer ?
#
loop_
_entity_poly.entity_id
_entity_poly.type
_entity_poly.pdbx_seq_one_letter_code
_entity_poly.pdbx_strand_id
1 'polypeptide(L)'
;MRTALGAALVALSATLLAAPAAGAGPLGDDFLWGVATSGFQSEGSSPDSNWARYSASGRTHDAIGDAVDFRHRYAEDIDNAAALGVDVFRFGIEWARVQPAPGQWNEAEFAYYDDVVRHIRSHGMTPMITLDHWVYPGWVADRGGWADPRTVDDWLLNAERVVDRYKDAGAIWITFNEPTTYAQRELTFGGISLLDVHRMFDGMTRAHRAIYDRIHQLDPSARVGSNLAFIPAVFGMLDTLFVDRVTDKLDFLGIDYYYGVSLDNVSAIAAATDRFYDVDPQPDGIYHALMAYHRKLPDMPLYVVENGMPTDNAQARPDGYTRSDHLRDHIYWIERAREDGADVIGYNYWSITDNYEWGSYRPRFGLYTVDALTDPALTRRPTDAVATYRDLVAAGGVAPDYRPVKAAAFCSLVDPPRSCIGSGSGGS
;
A
#
# COMPACT_ATOMS: atom_id res chain seq x y z
N MET A 1 57.36 -43.49 -51.88
CA MET A 1 56.07 -43.88 -51.36
C MET A 1 55.86 -43.16 -50.02
N ARG A 2 55.11 -42.12 -50.03
CA ARG A 2 54.69 -41.37 -48.81
C ARG A 2 53.15 -41.29 -48.85
N THR A 3 52.53 -41.97 -47.91
CA THR A 3 51.11 -41.97 -47.69
C THR A 3 50.72 -40.76 -46.80
N ALA A 4 49.86 -39.89 -47.29
CA ALA A 4 49.30 -38.80 -46.55
C ALA A 4 47.93 -39.29 -45.96
N LEU A 5 47.84 -39.21 -44.62
CA LEU A 5 46.59 -39.35 -43.90
C LEU A 5 45.92 -37.98 -43.83
N GLY A 6 44.72 -37.83 -44.43
CA GLY A 6 43.86 -36.67 -44.26
C GLY A 6 42.98 -36.87 -43.06
N ALA A 7 43.09 -35.95 -42.10
CA ALA A 7 42.14 -35.84 -40.97
C ALA A 7 40.99 -34.92 -41.36
N ALA A 8 39.76 -35.44 -41.37
CA ALA A 8 38.54 -34.66 -41.55
C ALA A 8 38.10 -34.10 -40.18
N LEU A 9 38.13 -32.79 -40.00
CA LEU A 9 37.49 -32.10 -38.87
C LEU A 9 36.00 -31.96 -39.18
N VAL A 10 35.14 -32.60 -38.37
CA VAL A 10 33.70 -32.36 -38.34
C VAL A 10 33.48 -31.24 -37.34
N ALA A 11 33.13 -30.05 -37.82
CA ALA A 11 32.68 -28.94 -37.00
C ALA A 11 31.19 -29.15 -36.60
N LEU A 12 30.96 -29.47 -35.34
CA LEU A 12 29.60 -29.46 -34.76
C LEU A 12 29.20 -28.00 -34.51
N SER A 13 28.38 -27.42 -35.35
CA SER A 13 27.73 -26.14 -35.10
C SER A 13 26.59 -26.36 -34.11
N ALA A 14 26.77 -26.00 -32.84
CA ALA A 14 25.70 -25.92 -31.86
C ALA A 14 24.89 -24.64 -32.14
N THR A 15 23.75 -24.82 -32.81
CA THR A 15 22.73 -23.78 -32.86
C THR A 15 22.13 -23.61 -31.44
N LEU A 16 22.55 -22.56 -30.74
CA LEU A 16 21.83 -22.05 -29.58
C LEU A 16 20.46 -21.56 -30.07
N LEU A 17 19.44 -22.37 -29.85
CA LEU A 17 18.06 -21.88 -29.90
C LEU A 17 17.90 -20.87 -28.76
N ALA A 18 17.91 -19.59 -29.10
CA ALA A 18 17.47 -18.55 -28.19
C ALA A 18 16.03 -18.89 -27.78
N ALA A 19 15.79 -19.05 -26.48
CA ALA A 19 14.44 -19.10 -25.96
C ALA A 19 13.70 -17.83 -26.45
N PRO A 20 12.43 -17.91 -26.87
CA PRO A 20 11.68 -16.71 -27.18
C PRO A 20 11.73 -15.83 -25.94
N ALA A 21 12.05 -14.54 -26.12
CA ALA A 21 11.86 -13.54 -25.07
C ALA A 21 10.40 -13.69 -24.60
N ALA A 22 10.21 -13.91 -23.30
CA ALA A 22 8.88 -13.85 -22.72
C ALA A 22 8.29 -12.49 -23.14
N GLY A 23 7.19 -12.50 -23.89
CA GLY A 23 6.49 -11.26 -24.21
C GLY A 23 6.11 -10.56 -22.91
N ALA A 24 6.13 -9.23 -22.89
CA ALA A 24 5.63 -8.46 -21.78
C ALA A 24 4.22 -8.97 -21.38
N GLY A 25 3.99 -9.16 -20.09
CA GLY A 25 2.67 -9.54 -19.58
C GLY A 25 1.63 -8.43 -19.84
N PRO A 26 0.35 -8.68 -19.54
CA PRO A 26 -0.73 -7.70 -19.81
C PRO A 26 -0.50 -6.31 -19.21
N LEU A 27 0.17 -6.23 -18.06
CA LEU A 27 0.49 -4.95 -17.40
C LEU A 27 1.82 -4.33 -17.86
N GLY A 28 2.61 -5.02 -18.71
CA GLY A 28 3.89 -4.52 -19.22
C GLY A 28 5.05 -4.64 -18.23
N ASP A 29 6.27 -4.48 -18.76
CA ASP A 29 7.51 -4.65 -17.97
C ASP A 29 7.82 -3.44 -17.07
N ASP A 30 7.11 -2.33 -17.23
CA ASP A 30 7.25 -1.09 -16.46
C ASP A 30 6.29 -1.00 -15.27
N PHE A 31 5.37 -1.95 -15.16
CA PHE A 31 4.42 -2.02 -14.04
C PHE A 31 5.11 -2.53 -12.78
N LEU A 32 4.97 -1.77 -11.69
CA LEU A 32 5.62 -2.07 -10.42
C LEU A 32 4.75 -2.96 -9.52
N TRP A 33 5.22 -4.15 -9.24
CA TRP A 33 4.59 -5.05 -8.29
C TRP A 33 5.17 -4.85 -6.90
N GLY A 34 4.33 -4.83 -5.84
CA GLY A 34 4.83 -4.61 -4.51
C GLY A 34 3.99 -5.21 -3.40
N VAL A 35 4.53 -5.09 -2.20
CA VAL A 35 3.85 -5.39 -0.94
C VAL A 35 3.99 -4.22 0.00
N ALA A 36 3.06 -4.11 0.95
CA ALA A 36 3.04 -3.02 1.91
C ALA A 36 3.02 -3.52 3.35
N THR A 37 3.54 -2.66 4.24
CA THR A 37 3.39 -2.73 5.69
C THR A 37 3.44 -1.32 6.27
N SER A 38 3.15 -1.15 7.57
CA SER A 38 3.35 0.12 8.27
C SER A 38 4.06 -0.10 9.60
N GLY A 39 4.76 0.92 10.07
CA GLY A 39 5.59 0.82 11.26
C GLY A 39 4.80 0.46 12.50
N PHE A 40 3.86 1.30 12.93
CA PHE A 40 3.09 1.08 14.15
C PHE A 40 2.35 -0.26 14.15
N GLN A 41 1.74 -0.62 13.02
CA GLN A 41 0.92 -1.83 12.93
C GLN A 41 1.75 -3.13 12.98
N SER A 42 3.04 -3.08 12.63
CA SER A 42 3.84 -4.30 12.41
C SER A 42 5.08 -4.42 13.29
N GLU A 43 5.72 -3.30 13.67
CA GLU A 43 7.05 -3.33 14.30
C GLU A 43 7.05 -3.88 15.73
N GLY A 44 6.02 -3.58 16.52
CA GLY A 44 5.99 -3.90 17.94
C GLY A 44 6.85 -2.97 18.81
N SER A 45 6.81 -3.17 20.14
CA SER A 45 7.55 -2.37 21.12
C SER A 45 7.44 -0.86 20.85
N SER A 46 6.23 -0.40 20.55
CA SER A 46 5.95 0.96 20.10
C SER A 46 6.30 1.99 21.17
N PRO A 47 7.08 3.05 20.82
CA PRO A 47 7.36 4.13 21.74
C PRO A 47 6.09 4.96 22.04
N ASP A 48 6.20 5.90 23.00
CA ASP A 48 5.10 6.80 23.33
C ASP A 48 4.70 7.64 22.10
N SER A 49 3.44 7.46 21.69
CA SER A 49 2.85 8.08 20.53
C SER A 49 1.34 8.24 20.73
N ASN A 50 0.66 9.02 19.85
CA ASN A 50 -0.80 9.11 19.87
C ASN A 50 -1.43 7.71 19.84
N TRP A 51 -1.05 6.82 18.91
CA TRP A 51 -1.62 5.49 18.77
C TRP A 51 -1.24 4.52 19.90
N ALA A 52 -0.03 4.60 20.44
CA ALA A 52 0.33 3.85 21.65
C ALA A 52 -0.59 4.21 22.83
N ARG A 53 -0.89 5.51 22.98
CA ARG A 53 -1.82 6.01 24.01
C ARG A 53 -3.28 5.60 23.72
N TYR A 54 -3.72 5.61 22.44
CA TYR A 54 -5.06 5.15 22.05
C TYR A 54 -5.22 3.66 22.36
N SER A 55 -4.25 2.83 22.00
CA SER A 55 -4.24 1.40 22.33
C SER A 55 -4.24 1.14 23.85
N ALA A 56 -3.46 1.91 24.62
CA ALA A 56 -3.41 1.77 26.08
C ALA A 56 -4.65 2.32 26.80
N SER A 57 -5.49 3.12 26.14
CA SER A 57 -6.66 3.75 26.76
C SER A 57 -7.85 2.80 26.99
N GLY A 58 -7.78 1.56 26.49
CA GLY A 58 -8.89 0.61 26.51
C GLY A 58 -10.02 0.94 25.51
N ARG A 59 -9.77 1.85 24.55
CA ARG A 59 -10.73 2.21 23.50
C ARG A 59 -10.57 1.35 22.24
N THR A 60 -9.52 0.54 22.18
CA THR A 60 -9.28 -0.47 21.15
C THR A 60 -9.70 -1.84 21.65
N HIS A 61 -9.95 -2.77 20.73
CA HIS A 61 -10.36 -4.15 21.04
C HIS A 61 -9.20 -4.93 21.65
N ASP A 62 -8.01 -4.82 21.05
CA ASP A 62 -6.78 -5.47 21.49
C ASP A 62 -5.72 -4.43 21.85
N ALA A 63 -4.81 -4.76 22.76
CA ALA A 63 -3.60 -3.98 22.98
C ALA A 63 -2.59 -4.28 21.88
N ILE A 64 -1.79 -3.28 21.48
CA ILE A 64 -0.80 -3.43 20.40
C ILE A 64 0.28 -4.48 20.71
N GLY A 65 0.79 -4.54 21.94
CA GLY A 65 1.87 -5.47 22.32
C GLY A 65 3.11 -5.35 21.42
N ASP A 66 3.65 -6.52 21.05
CA ASP A 66 4.78 -6.58 20.12
C ASP A 66 4.35 -6.66 18.65
N ALA A 67 3.10 -6.42 18.36
CA ALA A 67 2.52 -6.53 17.02
C ALA A 67 2.90 -7.88 16.36
N VAL A 68 3.49 -7.84 15.17
CA VAL A 68 4.06 -9.04 14.52
C VAL A 68 5.60 -9.04 14.58
N ASP A 69 6.18 -8.15 15.39
CA ASP A 69 7.61 -8.05 15.64
C ASP A 69 8.45 -7.83 14.37
N PHE A 70 7.94 -7.03 13.45
CA PHE A 70 8.66 -6.68 12.23
C PHE A 70 10.02 -6.07 12.55
N ARG A 71 10.13 -5.32 13.66
CA ARG A 71 11.38 -4.69 14.10
C ARG A 71 12.55 -5.68 14.19
N HIS A 72 12.33 -6.90 14.66
CA HIS A 72 13.38 -7.92 14.78
C HIS A 72 13.33 -8.95 13.65
N ARG A 73 12.21 -9.00 12.91
CA ARG A 73 11.96 -10.00 11.87
C ARG A 73 11.83 -9.43 10.47
N TYR A 74 12.21 -8.15 10.28
CA TYR A 74 12.14 -7.48 8.98
C TYR A 74 12.85 -8.26 7.87
N ALA A 75 13.98 -8.91 8.17
CA ALA A 75 14.70 -9.69 7.19
C ALA A 75 13.87 -10.85 6.65
N GLU A 76 13.19 -11.61 7.54
CA GLU A 76 12.28 -12.70 7.14
C GLU A 76 11.13 -12.20 6.27
N ASP A 77 10.52 -11.07 6.63
CA ASP A 77 9.38 -10.51 5.89
C ASP A 77 9.81 -9.94 4.54
N ILE A 78 11.00 -9.33 4.45
CA ILE A 78 11.58 -8.85 3.19
C ILE A 78 12.00 -10.01 2.29
N ASP A 79 12.61 -11.08 2.85
CA ASP A 79 12.95 -12.31 2.13
C ASP A 79 11.68 -12.98 1.55
N ASN A 80 10.60 -13.01 2.33
CA ASN A 80 9.31 -13.50 1.88
C ASN A 80 8.75 -12.67 0.71
N ALA A 81 8.89 -11.34 0.76
CA ALA A 81 8.50 -10.46 -0.33
C ALA A 81 9.37 -10.68 -1.58
N ALA A 82 10.67 -10.79 -1.42
CA ALA A 82 11.60 -11.08 -2.53
C ALA A 82 11.28 -12.42 -3.21
N ALA A 83 10.86 -13.43 -2.45
CA ALA A 83 10.45 -14.72 -2.99
C ALA A 83 9.15 -14.67 -3.84
N LEU A 84 8.37 -13.58 -3.74
CA LEU A 84 7.23 -13.31 -4.61
C LEU A 84 7.68 -12.72 -5.97
N GLY A 85 8.90 -12.21 -6.08
CA GLY A 85 9.42 -11.54 -7.27
C GLY A 85 8.96 -10.09 -7.41
N VAL A 86 8.51 -9.45 -6.34
CA VAL A 86 8.03 -8.06 -6.38
C VAL A 86 9.16 -7.04 -6.49
N ASP A 87 8.84 -5.87 -7.06
CA ASP A 87 9.76 -4.77 -7.32
C ASP A 87 9.84 -3.77 -6.17
N VAL A 88 8.78 -3.69 -5.35
CA VAL A 88 8.60 -2.64 -4.35
C VAL A 88 8.25 -3.23 -2.99
N PHE A 89 8.91 -2.73 -1.95
CA PHE A 89 8.55 -3.01 -0.55
C PHE A 89 8.21 -1.69 0.15
N ARG A 90 6.93 -1.52 0.53
CA ARG A 90 6.47 -0.32 1.23
C ARG A 90 6.51 -0.52 2.74
N PHE A 91 7.07 0.48 3.44
CA PHE A 91 7.12 0.53 4.90
C PHE A 91 7.12 1.98 5.39
N GLY A 92 6.87 2.19 6.68
CA GLY A 92 6.94 3.51 7.32
C GLY A 92 8.22 3.69 8.13
N ILE A 93 8.68 4.94 8.28
CA ILE A 93 9.67 5.31 9.28
C ILE A 93 8.95 6.04 10.41
N GLU A 94 8.86 5.38 11.56
CA GLU A 94 8.07 5.87 12.69
C GLU A 94 8.70 7.11 13.34
N TRP A 95 8.04 8.26 13.21
CA TRP A 95 8.49 9.51 13.79
C TRP A 95 8.74 9.39 15.29
N ALA A 96 7.82 8.71 16.02
CA ALA A 96 7.96 8.50 17.45
C ALA A 96 9.21 7.70 17.86
N ARG A 97 9.73 6.84 16.98
CA ARG A 97 10.96 6.09 17.21
C ARG A 97 12.19 6.94 17.00
N VAL A 98 12.26 7.60 15.85
CA VAL A 98 13.48 8.32 15.45
C VAL A 98 13.63 9.65 16.18
N GLN A 99 12.53 10.23 16.71
CA GLN A 99 12.53 11.47 17.49
C GLN A 99 11.66 11.36 18.75
N PRO A 100 12.11 10.63 19.79
CA PRO A 100 11.31 10.38 20.99
C PRO A 100 11.05 11.61 21.85
N ALA A 101 11.82 12.69 21.67
CA ALA A 101 11.62 13.98 22.33
C ALA A 101 12.02 15.14 21.38
N PRO A 102 11.53 16.36 21.59
CA PRO A 102 11.83 17.51 20.74
C PRO A 102 13.34 17.72 20.57
N GLY A 103 13.82 17.70 19.31
CA GLY A 103 15.23 17.89 18.97
C GLY A 103 16.17 16.77 19.39
N GLN A 104 15.67 15.65 19.93
CA GLN A 104 16.45 14.48 20.31
C GLN A 104 16.24 13.36 19.30
N TRP A 105 17.33 12.96 18.65
CA TRP A 105 17.30 11.91 17.63
C TRP A 105 17.85 10.60 18.18
N ASN A 106 17.18 9.51 17.84
CA ASN A 106 17.61 8.17 18.20
C ASN A 106 18.35 7.51 17.02
N GLU A 107 19.67 7.63 17.01
CA GLU A 107 20.50 7.06 15.93
C GLU A 107 20.47 5.52 15.90
N ALA A 108 20.16 4.85 17.00
CA ALA A 108 19.99 3.39 17.00
C ALA A 108 18.74 2.97 16.21
N GLU A 109 17.66 3.77 16.29
CA GLU A 109 16.46 3.53 15.48
C GLU A 109 16.72 3.84 14.01
N PHE A 110 17.46 4.90 13.70
CA PHE A 110 17.90 5.14 12.33
C PHE A 110 18.77 4.01 11.78
N ALA A 111 19.69 3.45 12.59
CA ALA A 111 20.50 2.30 12.17
C ALA A 111 19.63 1.06 11.85
N TYR A 112 18.55 0.83 12.62
CA TYR A 112 17.57 -0.20 12.31
C TYR A 112 16.93 0.05 10.92
N TYR A 113 16.45 1.25 10.63
CA TYR A 113 15.87 1.57 9.31
C TYR A 113 16.92 1.54 8.19
N ASP A 114 18.19 1.87 8.45
CA ASP A 114 19.28 1.68 7.49
C ASP A 114 19.42 0.21 7.10
N ASP A 115 19.30 -0.69 8.08
CA ASP A 115 19.33 -2.14 7.83
C ASP A 115 18.13 -2.60 7.02
N VAL A 116 16.93 -2.11 7.31
CA VAL A 116 15.71 -2.39 6.53
C VAL A 116 15.90 -1.95 5.07
N VAL A 117 16.29 -0.70 4.83
CA VAL A 117 16.52 -0.17 3.48
C VAL A 117 17.61 -0.95 2.74
N ARG A 118 18.68 -1.28 3.43
CA ARG A 118 19.79 -2.08 2.84
C ARG A 118 19.29 -3.47 2.46
N HIS A 119 18.49 -4.11 3.30
CA HIS A 119 17.97 -5.45 3.06
C HIS A 119 17.02 -5.47 1.85
N ILE A 120 16.07 -4.53 1.78
CA ILE A 120 15.19 -4.35 0.61
C ILE A 120 16.02 -4.22 -0.67
N ARG A 121 17.00 -3.31 -0.68
CA ARG A 121 17.83 -3.06 -1.86
C ARG A 121 18.76 -4.23 -2.23
N SER A 122 19.19 -5.03 -1.24
CA SER A 122 20.01 -6.21 -1.51
C SER A 122 19.29 -7.30 -2.31
N HIS A 123 17.95 -7.29 -2.26
CA HIS A 123 17.10 -8.14 -3.10
C HIS A 123 16.72 -7.51 -4.44
N GLY A 124 17.23 -6.33 -4.76
CA GLY A 124 16.89 -5.60 -5.99
C GLY A 124 15.56 -4.84 -5.92
N MET A 125 14.87 -4.88 -4.78
CA MET A 125 13.62 -4.17 -4.60
C MET A 125 13.84 -2.67 -4.33
N THR A 126 12.87 -1.85 -4.73
CA THR A 126 12.80 -0.42 -4.44
C THR A 126 12.09 -0.19 -3.11
N PRO A 127 12.69 0.54 -2.15
CA PRO A 127 11.98 0.94 -0.95
C PRO A 127 10.92 1.99 -1.29
N MET A 128 9.67 1.78 -0.86
CA MET A 128 8.64 2.82 -0.85
C MET A 128 8.48 3.28 0.60
N ILE A 129 8.93 4.50 0.89
CA ILE A 129 9.01 5.03 2.26
C ILE A 129 7.82 5.94 2.53
N THR A 130 7.02 5.59 3.53
CA THR A 130 5.93 6.42 4.05
C THR A 130 6.45 7.28 5.18
N LEU A 131 6.34 8.62 5.05
CA LEU A 131 6.81 9.59 6.03
C LEU A 131 5.85 9.78 7.20
N ASP A 132 4.54 9.61 6.96
CA ASP A 132 3.50 9.69 8.00
C ASP A 132 2.41 8.66 7.73
N HIS A 133 2.25 7.73 8.68
CA HIS A 133 1.17 6.74 8.66
C HIS A 133 0.38 6.82 9.99
N TRP A 134 -0.20 8.02 10.26
CA TRP A 134 -1.12 8.35 11.36
C TRP A 134 -0.49 8.40 12.75
N VAL A 135 0.84 8.27 12.84
CA VAL A 135 1.52 8.14 14.13
C VAL A 135 2.50 9.27 14.35
N TYR A 136 2.32 9.98 15.44
CA TYR A 136 3.23 11.04 15.88
C TYR A 136 3.64 10.84 17.34
N PRO A 137 4.81 11.39 17.77
CA PRO A 137 5.33 11.21 19.12
C PRO A 137 4.38 11.71 20.21
N GLY A 138 4.44 11.12 21.40
CA GLY A 138 3.65 11.52 22.55
C GLY A 138 3.85 12.99 22.95
N TRP A 139 5.06 13.55 22.78
CA TRP A 139 5.31 14.97 23.05
C TRP A 139 4.60 15.92 22.05
N VAL A 140 4.28 15.46 20.84
CA VAL A 140 3.40 16.18 19.90
C VAL A 140 1.95 16.05 20.37
N ALA A 141 1.53 14.85 20.79
CA ALA A 141 0.20 14.62 21.35
C ALA A 141 -0.07 15.51 22.58
N ASP A 142 0.92 15.69 23.44
CA ASP A 142 0.82 16.55 24.65
C ASP A 142 0.52 18.03 24.31
N ARG A 143 0.79 18.45 23.08
CA ARG A 143 0.51 19.81 22.60
C ARG A 143 -0.76 19.91 21.76
N GLY A 144 -1.49 18.80 21.58
CA GLY A 144 -2.73 18.74 20.79
C GLY A 144 -2.55 18.24 19.36
N GLY A 145 -1.45 17.54 19.06
CA GLY A 145 -1.25 16.90 17.74
C GLY A 145 -1.34 17.90 16.58
N TRP A 146 -2.07 17.54 15.54
CA TRP A 146 -2.28 18.39 14.35
C TRP A 146 -3.18 19.63 14.59
N ALA A 147 -3.81 19.77 15.76
CA ALA A 147 -4.48 21.02 16.16
C ALA A 147 -3.48 22.13 16.51
N ASP A 148 -2.25 21.79 16.91
CA ASP A 148 -1.17 22.74 17.17
C ASP A 148 -0.44 23.12 15.87
N PRO A 149 -0.40 24.40 15.48
CA PRO A 149 0.27 24.82 14.23
C PRO A 149 1.77 24.52 14.19
N ARG A 150 2.42 24.35 15.34
CA ARG A 150 3.86 23.99 15.44
C ARG A 150 4.13 22.56 14.96
N THR A 151 3.13 21.70 14.92
CA THR A 151 3.27 20.31 14.46
C THR A 151 3.78 20.24 13.01
N VAL A 152 3.43 21.21 12.18
CA VAL A 152 3.93 21.27 10.79
C VAL A 152 5.46 21.43 10.77
N ASP A 153 6.00 22.36 11.56
CA ASP A 153 7.44 22.63 11.59
C ASP A 153 8.21 21.43 12.21
N ASP A 154 7.65 20.83 13.26
CA ASP A 154 8.24 19.64 13.89
C ASP A 154 8.20 18.43 12.96
N TRP A 155 7.08 18.24 12.24
CA TRP A 155 6.94 17.16 11.24
C TRP A 155 7.94 17.35 10.09
N LEU A 156 8.06 18.58 9.57
CA LEU A 156 9.02 18.90 8.51
C LEU A 156 10.45 18.63 8.95
N LEU A 157 10.82 19.02 10.17
CA LEU A 157 12.14 18.75 10.71
C LEU A 157 12.45 17.24 10.73
N ASN A 158 11.47 16.41 11.10
CA ASN A 158 11.60 14.96 11.05
C ASN A 158 11.68 14.44 9.60
N ALA A 159 10.74 14.84 8.75
CA ALA A 159 10.65 14.37 7.37
C ALA A 159 11.91 14.74 6.56
N GLU A 160 12.42 15.97 6.71
CA GLU A 160 13.66 16.41 6.08
C GLU A 160 14.86 15.56 6.52
N ARG A 161 14.96 15.21 7.81
CA ARG A 161 16.04 14.35 8.31
C ARG A 161 15.95 12.94 7.73
N VAL A 162 14.75 12.38 7.62
CA VAL A 162 14.52 11.08 6.96
C VAL A 162 14.91 11.15 5.48
N VAL A 163 14.43 12.17 4.78
CA VAL A 163 14.71 12.36 3.36
C VAL A 163 16.22 12.57 3.10
N ASP A 164 16.88 13.42 3.89
CA ASP A 164 18.33 13.65 3.77
C ASP A 164 19.13 12.36 3.98
N ARG A 165 18.68 11.46 4.87
CA ARG A 165 19.34 10.18 5.12
C ARG A 165 19.17 9.18 4.00
N TYR A 166 17.97 9.12 3.38
CA TYR A 166 17.63 8.10 2.39
C TYR A 166 17.55 8.62 0.95
N LYS A 167 17.95 9.86 0.67
CA LYS A 167 17.95 10.47 -0.68
C LYS A 167 18.64 9.63 -1.76
N ASP A 168 19.68 8.88 -1.39
CA ASP A 168 20.45 8.03 -2.31
C ASP A 168 19.93 6.58 -2.34
N ALA A 169 18.81 6.30 -1.71
CA ALA A 169 18.21 4.97 -1.67
C ALA A 169 17.44 4.60 -2.95
N GLY A 170 17.16 5.57 -3.83
CA GLY A 170 16.26 5.38 -4.98
C GLY A 170 14.81 5.11 -4.54
N ALA A 171 14.40 5.72 -3.43
CA ALA A 171 13.10 5.46 -2.82
C ALA A 171 11.95 6.12 -3.59
N ILE A 172 10.79 5.47 -3.56
CA ILE A 172 9.50 6.08 -3.83
C ILE A 172 8.96 6.65 -2.50
N TRP A 173 8.44 7.85 -2.51
CA TRP A 173 8.03 8.55 -1.30
C TRP A 173 6.52 8.68 -1.21
N ILE A 174 5.96 8.28 -0.06
CA ILE A 174 4.59 8.60 0.35
C ILE A 174 4.68 9.60 1.51
N THR A 175 4.13 10.78 1.33
CA THR A 175 4.20 11.84 2.36
C THR A 175 3.24 11.58 3.50
N PHE A 176 1.96 11.43 3.19
CA PHE A 176 0.88 11.12 4.12
C PHE A 176 0.07 9.94 3.62
N ASN A 177 -0.13 8.95 4.48
CA ASN A 177 -1.08 7.87 4.25
C ASN A 177 -2.50 8.36 4.54
N GLU A 178 -3.40 8.25 3.56
CA GLU A 178 -4.85 8.46 3.69
C GLU A 178 -5.25 9.68 4.58
N PRO A 179 -4.93 10.92 4.21
CA PRO A 179 -5.18 12.09 5.06
C PRO A 179 -6.59 12.21 5.62
N THR A 180 -7.61 11.79 4.85
CA THR A 180 -9.02 11.84 5.26
C THR A 180 -9.36 10.80 6.31
N THR A 181 -8.87 9.58 6.16
CA THR A 181 -9.01 8.50 7.16
C THR A 181 -8.22 8.85 8.41
N TYR A 182 -7.02 9.45 8.25
CA TYR A 182 -6.22 9.93 9.37
C TYR A 182 -7.01 10.93 10.22
N ALA A 183 -7.60 11.97 9.61
CA ALA A 183 -8.40 12.95 10.32
C ALA A 183 -9.64 12.32 11.01
N GLN A 184 -10.27 11.33 10.36
CA GLN A 184 -11.36 10.57 10.97
C GLN A 184 -10.91 9.80 12.22
N ARG A 185 -9.75 9.14 12.17
CA ARG A 185 -9.18 8.42 13.33
C ARG A 185 -8.83 9.38 14.47
N GLU A 186 -8.19 10.51 14.18
CA GLU A 186 -7.88 11.53 15.17
C GLU A 186 -9.15 12.08 15.85
N LEU A 187 -10.22 12.33 15.09
CA LEU A 187 -11.53 12.67 15.65
C LEU A 187 -12.11 11.56 16.54
N THR A 188 -12.04 10.31 16.08
CA THR A 188 -12.60 9.15 16.79
C THR A 188 -11.91 8.94 18.12
N PHE A 189 -10.58 9.08 18.18
CA PHE A 189 -9.79 8.86 19.38
C PHE A 189 -9.57 10.14 20.21
N GLY A 190 -10.01 11.29 19.71
CA GLY A 190 -9.94 12.57 20.44
C GLY A 190 -8.56 13.24 20.39
N GLY A 191 -7.75 12.90 19.38
CA GLY A 191 -6.50 13.58 19.09
C GLY A 191 -6.70 15.01 18.58
N ILE A 192 -7.82 15.22 17.86
CA ILE A 192 -8.29 16.56 17.48
C ILE A 192 -9.79 16.70 17.74
N SER A 193 -10.29 17.93 17.76
CA SER A 193 -11.73 18.24 17.78
C SER A 193 -12.24 18.49 16.36
N LEU A 194 -13.57 18.48 16.19
CA LEU A 194 -14.19 18.81 14.90
C LEU A 194 -13.79 20.22 14.39
N LEU A 195 -13.54 21.16 15.32
CA LEU A 195 -13.11 22.52 14.99
C LEU A 195 -11.67 22.56 14.46
N ASP A 196 -10.87 21.53 14.72
CA ASP A 196 -9.46 21.46 14.35
C ASP A 196 -9.22 20.72 13.02
N VAL A 197 -10.24 20.04 12.47
CA VAL A 197 -10.14 19.29 11.22
C VAL A 197 -9.55 20.14 10.09
N HIS A 198 -10.03 21.38 9.95
CA HIS A 198 -9.52 22.29 8.94
C HIS A 198 -8.04 22.62 9.16
N ARG A 199 -7.62 22.85 10.40
CA ARG A 199 -6.21 23.11 10.74
C ARG A 199 -5.32 21.92 10.42
N MET A 200 -5.79 20.70 10.71
CA MET A 200 -5.06 19.48 10.36
C MET A 200 -4.82 19.38 8.85
N PHE A 201 -5.86 19.56 8.03
CA PHE A 201 -5.70 19.51 6.57
C PHE A 201 -4.84 20.65 6.04
N ASP A 202 -4.95 21.86 6.57
CA ASP A 202 -4.07 23.00 6.21
C ASP A 202 -2.61 22.70 6.57
N GLY A 203 -2.39 22.10 7.74
CA GLY A 203 -1.08 21.68 8.21
C GLY A 203 -0.47 20.61 7.29
N MET A 204 -1.19 19.52 7.05
CA MET A 204 -0.72 18.44 6.18
C MET A 204 -0.48 18.92 4.75
N THR A 205 -1.35 19.79 4.20
CA THR A 205 -1.15 20.38 2.87
C THR A 205 0.15 21.18 2.79
N ARG A 206 0.43 22.04 3.79
CA ARG A 206 1.68 22.82 3.84
C ARG A 206 2.89 21.91 3.99
N ALA A 207 2.80 20.91 4.87
CA ALA A 207 3.87 19.95 5.11
C ALA A 207 4.19 19.13 3.85
N HIS A 208 3.16 18.60 3.17
CA HIS A 208 3.32 17.88 1.92
C HIS A 208 4.03 18.72 0.85
N ARG A 209 3.55 19.94 0.60
CA ARG A 209 4.11 20.82 -0.42
C ARG A 209 5.58 21.16 -0.14
N ALA A 210 5.91 21.43 1.13
CA ALA A 210 7.29 21.75 1.52
C ALA A 210 8.23 20.56 1.38
N ILE A 211 7.81 19.35 1.82
CA ILE A 211 8.66 18.16 1.73
C ILE A 211 8.79 17.67 0.28
N TYR A 212 7.76 17.82 -0.55
CA TYR A 212 7.84 17.56 -1.99
C TYR A 212 8.96 18.40 -2.64
N ASP A 213 8.95 19.71 -2.38
CA ASP A 213 9.96 20.61 -2.90
C ASP A 213 11.37 20.26 -2.38
N ARG A 214 11.47 19.85 -1.12
CA ARG A 214 12.75 19.41 -0.54
C ARG A 214 13.28 18.14 -1.19
N ILE A 215 12.43 17.14 -1.40
CA ILE A 215 12.82 15.87 -2.05
C ILE A 215 13.34 16.16 -3.46
N HIS A 216 12.62 16.94 -4.26
CA HIS A 216 13.01 17.27 -5.63
C HIS A 216 14.24 18.19 -5.73
N GLN A 217 14.55 18.97 -4.68
CA GLN A 217 15.83 19.70 -4.58
C GLN A 217 17.01 18.74 -4.41
N LEU A 218 16.81 17.62 -3.74
CA LEU A 218 17.85 16.62 -3.49
C LEU A 218 17.98 15.62 -4.62
N ASP A 219 16.85 15.18 -5.16
CA ASP A 219 16.74 14.27 -6.30
C ASP A 219 15.60 14.72 -7.23
N PRO A 220 15.93 15.42 -8.33
CA PRO A 220 14.92 15.86 -9.30
C PRO A 220 14.16 14.70 -9.98
N SER A 221 14.66 13.48 -9.89
CA SER A 221 14.04 12.28 -10.49
C SER A 221 13.21 11.48 -9.50
N ALA A 222 13.14 11.89 -8.24
CA ALA A 222 12.37 11.21 -7.21
C ALA A 222 10.89 11.10 -7.60
N ARG A 223 10.24 10.03 -7.16
CA ARG A 223 8.79 9.86 -7.26
C ARG A 223 8.16 10.11 -5.88
N VAL A 224 7.33 11.14 -5.80
CA VAL A 224 6.68 11.58 -4.56
C VAL A 224 5.18 11.61 -4.75
N GLY A 225 4.47 10.91 -3.89
CA GLY A 225 3.01 10.86 -3.87
C GLY A 225 2.43 10.96 -2.46
N SER A 226 1.13 10.89 -2.41
CA SER A 226 0.32 10.61 -1.23
C SER A 226 -0.81 9.69 -1.67
N ASN A 227 -1.29 8.85 -0.79
CA ASN A 227 -2.39 7.93 -1.09
C ASN A 227 -3.67 8.34 -0.37
N LEU A 228 -4.78 7.92 -0.93
CA LEU A 228 -6.11 8.19 -0.38
C LEU A 228 -6.92 6.91 -0.28
N ALA A 229 -7.69 6.78 0.79
CA ALA A 229 -8.74 5.77 0.87
C ALA A 229 -9.85 6.15 -0.11
N PHE A 230 -10.11 5.28 -1.07
CA PHE A 230 -11.20 5.51 -2.01
C PHE A 230 -12.55 5.13 -1.39
N ILE A 231 -13.41 6.12 -1.17
CA ILE A 231 -14.76 5.94 -0.63
C ILE A 231 -15.77 6.43 -1.66
N PRO A 232 -16.45 5.52 -2.41
CA PRO A 232 -17.32 5.88 -3.52
C PRO A 232 -18.41 6.89 -3.18
N ALA A 233 -19.06 6.74 -2.03
CA ALA A 233 -20.20 7.57 -1.62
C ALA A 233 -19.85 9.06 -1.42
N VAL A 234 -18.58 9.37 -1.21
CA VAL A 234 -18.08 10.73 -0.95
C VAL A 234 -16.98 11.16 -1.94
N PHE A 235 -16.86 10.40 -3.05
CA PHE A 235 -15.90 10.69 -4.09
C PHE A 235 -15.95 12.15 -4.56
N GLY A 236 -14.80 12.78 -4.65
CA GLY A 236 -14.63 14.18 -5.07
C GLY A 236 -14.95 15.21 -3.99
N MET A 237 -15.81 14.92 -3.01
CA MET A 237 -16.11 15.86 -1.93
C MET A 237 -14.95 15.93 -0.92
N LEU A 238 -14.40 14.78 -0.54
CA LEU A 238 -13.27 14.72 0.39
C LEU A 238 -11.94 15.15 -0.26
N ASP A 239 -11.81 15.04 -1.57
CA ASP A 239 -10.61 15.46 -2.31
C ASP A 239 -10.28 16.94 -2.11
N THR A 240 -11.31 17.79 -1.98
CA THR A 240 -11.15 19.23 -1.72
C THR A 240 -10.40 19.53 -0.41
N LEU A 241 -10.38 18.60 0.52
CA LEU A 241 -9.70 18.75 1.80
C LEU A 241 -8.18 18.62 1.67
N PHE A 242 -7.69 17.76 0.76
CA PHE A 242 -6.27 17.51 0.60
C PHE A 242 -5.84 17.36 -0.87
N VAL A 243 -6.34 16.37 -1.61
CA VAL A 243 -5.84 16.00 -2.95
C VAL A 243 -5.85 17.19 -3.90
N ASP A 244 -6.99 17.90 -4.03
CA ASP A 244 -7.13 19.04 -4.94
C ASP A 244 -6.19 20.20 -4.61
N ARG A 245 -5.66 20.22 -3.40
CA ARG A 245 -4.75 21.26 -2.90
C ARG A 245 -3.27 20.95 -3.11
N VAL A 246 -2.96 19.72 -3.55
CA VAL A 246 -1.59 19.22 -3.72
C VAL A 246 -1.31 18.59 -5.08
N THR A 247 -2.26 18.61 -6.02
CA THR A 247 -2.13 17.96 -7.33
C THR A 247 -0.91 18.43 -8.13
N ASP A 248 -0.50 19.69 -7.97
CA ASP A 248 0.70 20.26 -8.58
C ASP A 248 2.01 19.87 -7.88
N LYS A 249 1.91 19.07 -6.83
CA LYS A 249 3.01 18.54 -6.01
C LYS A 249 2.88 17.02 -5.83
N LEU A 250 2.43 16.33 -6.85
CA LEU A 250 2.36 14.88 -6.93
C LEU A 250 3.00 14.42 -8.24
N ASP A 251 3.88 13.43 -8.18
CA ASP A 251 4.38 12.71 -9.36
C ASP A 251 3.50 11.50 -9.68
N PHE A 252 2.72 11.04 -8.72
CA PHE A 252 1.66 10.05 -8.86
C PHE A 252 0.63 10.22 -7.72
N LEU A 253 -0.60 9.81 -7.99
CA LEU A 253 -1.65 9.71 -6.97
C LEU A 253 -1.79 8.27 -6.52
N GLY A 254 -1.63 8.04 -5.21
CA GLY A 254 -1.86 6.74 -4.58
C GLY A 254 -3.35 6.49 -4.33
N ILE A 255 -3.80 5.28 -4.65
CA ILE A 255 -5.18 4.81 -4.42
C ILE A 255 -5.14 3.61 -3.50
N ASP A 256 -5.89 3.69 -2.39
CA ASP A 256 -6.13 2.57 -1.50
C ASP A 256 -7.57 2.12 -1.70
N TYR A 257 -7.73 0.92 -2.21
CA TYR A 257 -9.04 0.37 -2.54
C TYR A 257 -9.27 -0.94 -1.79
N TYR A 258 -10.30 -0.96 -0.95
CA TYR A 258 -10.68 -2.16 -0.20
C TYR A 258 -12.13 -2.54 -0.44
N TYR A 259 -13.01 -1.55 -0.58
CA TYR A 259 -14.46 -1.76 -0.56
C TYR A 259 -15.14 -0.93 -1.65
N GLY A 260 -15.94 -1.60 -2.48
CA GLY A 260 -16.89 -0.95 -3.36
C GLY A 260 -18.22 -0.70 -2.64
N VAL A 261 -18.93 0.32 -3.11
CA VAL A 261 -20.33 0.57 -2.73
C VAL A 261 -21.16 0.67 -4.00
N SER A 262 -22.20 -0.14 -4.08
CA SER A 262 -23.14 -0.16 -5.19
C SER A 262 -24.57 -0.35 -4.65
N LEU A 263 -25.58 -0.26 -5.52
CA LEU A 263 -26.98 -0.45 -5.11
C LEU A 263 -27.26 -1.88 -4.62
N ASP A 264 -26.50 -2.84 -5.08
CA ASP A 264 -26.57 -4.27 -4.74
C ASP A 264 -25.51 -4.72 -3.71
N ASN A 265 -24.63 -3.81 -3.28
CA ASN A 265 -23.65 -4.08 -2.24
C ASN A 265 -23.57 -2.93 -1.23
N VAL A 266 -24.34 -3.04 -0.17
CA VAL A 266 -24.35 -2.09 0.96
C VAL A 266 -23.55 -2.58 2.17
N SER A 267 -22.91 -3.75 2.07
CA SER A 267 -22.16 -4.37 3.17
C SER A 267 -20.94 -3.54 3.59
N ALA A 268 -20.43 -2.65 2.72
CA ALA A 268 -19.35 -1.71 3.03
C ALA A 268 -19.64 -0.82 4.27
N ILE A 269 -20.89 -0.68 4.70
CA ILE A 269 -21.27 -0.04 5.96
C ILE A 269 -20.62 -0.77 7.16
N ALA A 270 -20.38 -2.07 7.08
CA ALA A 270 -19.70 -2.83 8.13
C ALA A 270 -18.26 -2.34 8.37
N ALA A 271 -17.59 -1.80 7.36
CA ALA A 271 -16.26 -1.20 7.50
C ALA A 271 -16.27 0.03 8.43
N ALA A 272 -17.35 0.78 8.49
CA ALA A 272 -17.51 1.91 9.41
C ALA A 272 -17.54 1.50 10.90
N THR A 273 -17.70 0.22 11.18
CA THR A 273 -17.68 -0.38 12.53
C THR A 273 -16.49 -1.30 12.75
N ASP A 274 -15.42 -1.12 11.97
CA ASP A 274 -14.18 -1.91 11.99
C ASP A 274 -14.37 -3.42 11.71
N ARG A 275 -15.53 -3.81 11.16
CA ARG A 275 -15.84 -5.19 10.74
C ARG A 275 -15.48 -5.40 9.27
N PHE A 276 -14.25 -5.10 8.90
CA PHE A 276 -13.75 -5.15 7.52
C PHE A 276 -13.94 -6.53 6.87
N TYR A 277 -13.82 -7.60 7.65
CA TYR A 277 -13.97 -8.99 7.20
C TYR A 277 -15.41 -9.39 6.85
N ASP A 278 -16.42 -8.60 7.25
CA ASP A 278 -17.84 -8.82 6.90
C ASP A 278 -18.24 -8.11 5.61
N VAL A 279 -17.38 -7.28 5.05
CA VAL A 279 -17.66 -6.61 3.78
C VAL A 279 -17.64 -7.61 2.63
N ASP A 280 -18.64 -7.55 1.76
CA ASP A 280 -18.66 -8.34 0.53
C ASP A 280 -17.70 -7.70 -0.49
N PRO A 281 -16.67 -8.43 -0.96
CA PRO A 281 -15.72 -7.90 -1.91
C PRO A 281 -16.38 -7.49 -3.21
N GLN A 282 -16.00 -6.31 -3.72
CA GLN A 282 -16.45 -5.78 -5.00
C GLN A 282 -15.24 -5.40 -5.86
N PRO A 283 -14.61 -6.36 -6.56
CA PRO A 283 -13.37 -6.14 -7.29
C PRO A 283 -13.47 -5.13 -8.44
N ASP A 284 -14.61 -5.08 -9.14
CA ASP A 284 -14.85 -4.13 -10.23
C ASP A 284 -14.82 -2.66 -9.77
N GLY A 285 -15.00 -2.41 -8.50
CA GLY A 285 -14.93 -1.07 -7.92
C GLY A 285 -13.55 -0.42 -8.06
N ILE A 286 -12.46 -1.21 -8.11
CA ILE A 286 -11.11 -0.66 -8.35
C ILE A 286 -10.99 -0.04 -9.75
N TYR A 287 -11.61 -0.66 -10.77
CA TYR A 287 -11.70 -0.09 -12.12
C TYR A 287 -12.39 1.27 -12.08
N HIS A 288 -13.54 1.35 -11.43
CA HIS A 288 -14.29 2.59 -11.31
C HIS A 288 -13.51 3.68 -10.56
N ALA A 289 -12.77 3.32 -9.51
CA ALA A 289 -11.90 4.23 -8.78
C ALA A 289 -10.80 4.79 -9.69
N LEU A 290 -10.06 3.92 -10.36
CA LEU A 290 -8.98 4.29 -11.26
C LEU A 290 -9.49 5.17 -12.42
N MET A 291 -10.59 4.78 -13.07
CA MET A 291 -11.18 5.55 -14.17
C MET A 291 -11.75 6.90 -13.70
N ALA A 292 -12.25 6.99 -12.48
CA ALA A 292 -12.72 8.25 -11.93
C ALA A 292 -11.58 9.26 -11.76
N TYR A 293 -10.43 8.82 -11.20
CA TYR A 293 -9.24 9.67 -11.07
C TYR A 293 -8.55 9.94 -12.40
N HIS A 294 -8.50 8.97 -13.32
CA HIS A 294 -8.02 9.21 -14.68
C HIS A 294 -8.82 10.31 -15.38
N ARG A 295 -10.16 10.33 -15.25
CA ARG A 295 -10.98 11.41 -15.84
C ARG A 295 -10.79 12.75 -15.14
N LYS A 296 -10.58 12.74 -13.83
CA LYS A 296 -10.36 13.97 -13.03
C LYS A 296 -8.97 14.55 -13.26
N LEU A 297 -7.97 13.70 -13.40
CA LEU A 297 -6.54 14.04 -13.51
C LEU A 297 -5.91 13.21 -14.65
N PRO A 298 -6.21 13.51 -15.92
CA PRO A 298 -5.88 12.64 -17.05
C PRO A 298 -4.38 12.39 -17.26
N ASP A 299 -3.54 13.33 -16.83
CA ASP A 299 -2.08 13.27 -16.98
C ASP A 299 -1.37 12.76 -15.70
N MET A 300 -2.12 12.40 -14.67
CA MET A 300 -1.58 11.94 -13.38
C MET A 300 -1.42 10.43 -13.38
N PRO A 301 -0.18 9.91 -13.23
CA PRO A 301 0.02 8.48 -12.98
C PRO A 301 -0.69 8.04 -11.70
N LEU A 302 -1.31 6.86 -11.73
CA LEU A 302 -2.01 6.28 -10.59
C LEU A 302 -1.23 5.07 -10.06
N TYR A 303 -1.16 4.92 -8.75
CA TYR A 303 -0.56 3.77 -8.11
C TYR A 303 -1.55 3.15 -7.12
N VAL A 304 -1.88 1.88 -7.24
CA VAL A 304 -2.63 1.19 -6.20
C VAL A 304 -1.68 0.89 -5.03
N VAL A 305 -1.66 1.81 -4.05
CA VAL A 305 -0.69 1.77 -2.93
C VAL A 305 -1.10 0.74 -1.89
N GLU A 306 -2.41 0.51 -1.75
CA GLU A 306 -2.95 -0.53 -0.88
C GLU A 306 -4.19 -1.19 -1.49
N ASN A 307 -4.19 -2.52 -1.50
CA ASN A 307 -5.36 -3.35 -1.79
C ASN A 307 -5.17 -4.72 -1.14
N GLY A 308 -6.21 -5.24 -0.50
CA GLY A 308 -6.16 -6.54 0.16
C GLY A 308 -7.52 -6.97 0.67
N MET A 309 -7.63 -8.24 1.04
CA MET A 309 -8.88 -8.82 1.55
C MET A 309 -8.68 -9.36 2.97
N PRO A 310 -9.36 -8.78 3.97
CA PRO A 310 -9.33 -9.32 5.32
C PRO A 310 -10.19 -10.58 5.44
N THR A 311 -9.75 -11.46 6.31
CA THR A 311 -10.56 -12.59 6.81
C THR A 311 -10.79 -12.44 8.30
N ASP A 312 -11.90 -13.00 8.81
CA ASP A 312 -12.19 -13.03 10.23
C ASP A 312 -11.26 -14.01 10.92
N ASN A 313 -10.27 -13.49 11.66
CA ASN A 313 -9.30 -14.29 12.41
C ASN A 313 -8.72 -15.48 11.61
N ALA A 314 -8.32 -15.22 10.36
CA ALA A 314 -7.82 -16.20 9.39
C ALA A 314 -8.80 -17.33 9.01
N GLN A 315 -10.08 -17.19 9.33
CA GLN A 315 -11.10 -18.17 8.91
C GLN A 315 -11.43 -18.00 7.44
N ALA A 316 -11.73 -19.10 6.76
CA ALA A 316 -12.25 -19.05 5.41
C ALA A 316 -13.58 -18.27 5.37
N ARG A 317 -13.78 -17.47 4.31
CA ARG A 317 -15.03 -16.73 4.13
C ARG A 317 -16.20 -17.69 3.89
N PRO A 318 -17.39 -17.39 4.43
CA PRO A 318 -18.56 -18.26 4.24
C PRO A 318 -19.03 -18.38 2.77
N ASP A 319 -18.74 -17.37 1.94
CA ASP A 319 -19.06 -17.33 0.51
C ASP A 319 -18.07 -18.13 -0.35
N GLY A 320 -17.01 -18.67 0.25
CA GLY A 320 -15.96 -19.43 -0.44
C GLY A 320 -14.98 -18.58 -1.25
N TYR A 321 -15.14 -17.25 -1.27
CA TYR A 321 -14.22 -16.35 -1.97
C TYR A 321 -12.89 -16.27 -1.24
N THR A 322 -11.79 -16.53 -1.95
CA THR A 322 -10.44 -16.63 -1.38
C THR A 322 -9.61 -15.38 -1.64
N ARG A 323 -8.46 -15.24 -0.95
CA ARG A 323 -7.50 -14.18 -1.27
C ARG A 323 -6.89 -14.36 -2.66
N SER A 324 -6.76 -15.59 -3.11
CA SER A 324 -6.34 -15.90 -4.48
C SER A 324 -7.32 -15.38 -5.52
N ASP A 325 -8.62 -15.53 -5.28
CA ASP A 325 -9.67 -14.99 -6.16
C ASP A 325 -9.65 -13.46 -6.12
N HIS A 326 -9.55 -12.88 -4.93
CA HIS A 326 -9.45 -11.44 -4.74
C HIS A 326 -8.29 -10.82 -5.54
N LEU A 327 -7.09 -11.42 -5.46
CA LEU A 327 -5.94 -10.94 -6.21
C LEU A 327 -6.19 -10.99 -7.72
N ARG A 328 -6.63 -12.14 -8.26
CA ARG A 328 -6.87 -12.28 -9.70
C ARG A 328 -7.95 -11.34 -10.19
N ASP A 329 -9.06 -11.21 -9.45
CA ASP A 329 -10.15 -10.34 -9.82
C ASP A 329 -9.73 -8.85 -9.85
N HIS A 330 -8.98 -8.39 -8.83
CA HIS A 330 -8.52 -6.99 -8.79
C HIS A 330 -7.49 -6.71 -9.88
N ILE A 331 -6.53 -7.61 -10.12
CA ILE A 331 -5.55 -7.45 -11.21
C ILE A 331 -6.25 -7.42 -12.56
N TYR A 332 -7.24 -8.28 -12.81
CA TYR A 332 -8.06 -8.20 -14.02
C TYR A 332 -8.68 -6.81 -14.23
N TRP A 333 -9.25 -6.22 -13.19
CA TRP A 333 -9.88 -4.92 -13.29
C TRP A 333 -8.88 -3.75 -13.40
N ILE A 334 -7.67 -3.91 -12.89
CA ILE A 334 -6.57 -2.96 -13.13
C ILE A 334 -6.12 -3.03 -14.60
N GLU A 335 -5.97 -4.24 -15.17
CA GLU A 335 -5.67 -4.42 -16.60
C GLU A 335 -6.72 -3.71 -17.47
N ARG A 336 -8.01 -3.90 -17.15
CA ARG A 336 -9.11 -3.23 -17.86
C ARG A 336 -9.01 -1.69 -17.75
N ALA A 337 -8.65 -1.16 -16.60
CA ALA A 337 -8.48 0.29 -16.44
C ALA A 337 -7.32 0.81 -17.31
N ARG A 338 -6.20 0.08 -17.40
CA ARG A 338 -5.08 0.42 -18.29
C ARG A 338 -5.47 0.32 -19.78
N GLU A 339 -6.18 -0.73 -20.18
CA GLU A 339 -6.71 -0.86 -21.55
C GLU A 339 -7.61 0.32 -21.93
N ASP A 340 -8.40 0.84 -20.99
CA ASP A 340 -9.30 1.98 -21.18
C ASP A 340 -8.59 3.34 -20.96
N GLY A 341 -7.24 3.37 -20.81
CA GLY A 341 -6.38 4.54 -20.88
C GLY A 341 -5.90 5.09 -19.55
N ALA A 342 -6.24 4.50 -18.40
CA ALA A 342 -5.69 4.94 -17.12
C ALA A 342 -4.20 4.58 -17.01
N ASP A 343 -3.35 5.55 -16.68
CA ASP A 343 -1.93 5.33 -16.44
C ASP A 343 -1.70 4.76 -15.03
N VAL A 344 -1.95 3.46 -14.86
CA VAL A 344 -1.72 2.76 -13.60
C VAL A 344 -0.32 2.17 -13.61
N ILE A 345 0.57 2.72 -12.79
CA ILE A 345 2.01 2.43 -12.81
C ILE A 345 2.45 1.33 -11.83
N GLY A 346 1.57 0.89 -10.91
CA GLY A 346 1.94 -0.16 -9.95
C GLY A 346 0.82 -0.56 -9.00
N TYR A 347 1.09 -1.62 -8.26
CA TYR A 347 0.18 -2.24 -7.30
C TYR A 347 0.95 -2.82 -6.12
N ASN A 348 0.56 -2.48 -4.89
CA ASN A 348 1.02 -3.13 -3.67
C ASN A 348 -0.13 -3.89 -3.02
N TYR A 349 0.15 -5.13 -2.62
CA TYR A 349 -0.76 -5.88 -1.77
C TYR A 349 -0.63 -5.43 -0.31
N TRP A 350 -1.75 -5.13 0.34
CA TRP A 350 -1.84 -4.92 1.78
C TRP A 350 -2.32 -6.20 2.46
N SER A 351 -1.50 -6.91 3.23
CA SER A 351 -0.12 -6.60 3.64
C SER A 351 0.74 -7.86 3.53
N ILE A 352 2.05 -7.74 3.65
CA ILE A 352 2.96 -8.91 3.60
C ILE A 352 2.63 -9.89 4.73
N THR A 353 2.43 -9.41 5.97
CA THR A 353 1.99 -10.20 7.11
C THR A 353 0.67 -9.65 7.66
N ASP A 354 -0.07 -10.43 8.44
CA ASP A 354 -1.07 -9.86 9.31
C ASP A 354 -0.44 -8.79 10.21
N ASN A 355 -1.23 -7.86 10.68
CA ASN A 355 -0.77 -6.73 11.47
C ASN A 355 -1.81 -6.28 12.50
N TYR A 356 -1.49 -5.26 13.30
CA TYR A 356 -2.44 -4.61 14.20
C TYR A 356 -3.34 -3.66 13.43
N GLU A 357 -4.55 -4.14 13.06
CA GLU A 357 -5.46 -3.37 12.23
C GLU A 357 -6.20 -2.31 13.06
N TRP A 358 -5.47 -1.25 13.40
CA TRP A 358 -5.94 -0.03 14.09
C TRP A 358 -6.88 -0.26 15.29
N GLY A 359 -6.52 -1.21 16.12
CA GLY A 359 -7.26 -1.52 17.34
C GLY A 359 -7.61 -3.00 17.51
N SER A 360 -7.33 -3.85 16.51
CA SER A 360 -7.62 -5.28 16.59
C SER A 360 -6.66 -6.13 15.78
N TYR A 361 -6.47 -7.37 16.22
CA TYR A 361 -5.80 -8.43 15.46
C TYR A 361 -6.78 -9.35 14.72
N ARG A 362 -8.09 -9.09 14.83
CA ARG A 362 -9.12 -9.94 14.24
C ARG A 362 -9.18 -9.84 12.72
N PRO A 363 -9.09 -8.65 12.08
CA PRO A 363 -8.96 -8.55 10.63
C PRO A 363 -7.57 -9.05 10.20
N ARG A 364 -7.52 -10.08 9.35
CA ARG A 364 -6.27 -10.70 8.88
C ARG A 364 -6.12 -10.44 7.38
N PHE A 365 -5.18 -9.57 7.01
CA PHE A 365 -4.92 -9.18 5.61
C PHE A 365 -3.73 -9.91 4.98
N GLY A 366 -2.82 -10.45 5.80
CA GLY A 366 -1.50 -10.89 5.38
C GLY A 366 -1.48 -11.91 4.24
N LEU A 367 -0.52 -11.77 3.34
CA LEU A 367 -0.09 -12.88 2.48
C LEU A 367 0.44 -14.03 3.35
N TYR A 368 1.16 -13.68 4.40
CA TYR A 368 1.56 -14.60 5.46
C TYR A 368 0.74 -14.31 6.71
N THR A 369 -0.08 -15.27 7.13
CA THR A 369 -0.84 -15.10 8.38
C THR A 369 0.05 -15.27 9.60
N VAL A 370 -0.18 -14.41 10.61
CA VAL A 370 0.55 -14.40 11.89
C VAL A 370 -0.46 -14.31 13.03
N ASP A 371 -0.42 -15.24 13.95
CA ASP A 371 -1.25 -15.19 15.15
C ASP A 371 -0.54 -14.43 16.27
N ALA A 372 -0.72 -13.11 16.31
CA ALA A 372 -0.07 -12.25 17.29
C ALA A 372 -0.58 -12.45 18.72
N LEU A 373 -1.77 -13.03 18.92
CA LEU A 373 -2.36 -13.19 20.26
C LEU A 373 -2.04 -14.51 20.92
N THR A 374 -1.87 -15.60 20.14
CA THR A 374 -1.75 -16.95 20.73
C THR A 374 -0.50 -17.72 20.30
N ASP A 375 0.23 -17.28 19.28
CA ASP A 375 1.50 -17.88 18.86
C ASP A 375 2.69 -17.01 19.31
N PRO A 376 3.36 -17.33 20.42
CA PRO A 376 4.50 -16.54 20.90
C PRO A 376 5.71 -16.58 19.95
N ALA A 377 5.73 -17.54 19.01
CA ALA A 377 6.75 -17.61 17.97
C ALA A 377 6.47 -16.67 16.80
N LEU A 378 5.27 -16.07 16.73
CA LEU A 378 4.83 -15.19 15.66
C LEU A 378 5.12 -15.78 14.26
N THR A 379 4.81 -17.06 14.09
CA THR A 379 5.16 -17.81 12.87
C THR A 379 4.46 -17.24 11.65
N ARG A 380 5.23 -16.94 10.59
CA ARG A 380 4.72 -16.53 9.29
C ARG A 380 4.26 -17.75 8.52
N ARG A 381 2.95 -17.92 8.32
CA ARG A 381 2.37 -19.05 7.60
C ARG A 381 1.82 -18.58 6.27
N PRO A 382 2.31 -19.07 5.10
CA PRO A 382 1.82 -18.64 3.82
C PRO A 382 0.32 -18.99 3.65
N THR A 383 -0.44 -18.05 3.11
CA THR A 383 -1.81 -18.28 2.67
C THR A 383 -1.84 -18.79 1.22
N ASP A 384 -3.03 -19.12 0.70
CA ASP A 384 -3.24 -19.46 -0.71
C ASP A 384 -2.79 -18.34 -1.66
N ALA A 385 -2.88 -17.10 -1.22
CA ALA A 385 -2.53 -15.91 -1.99
C ALA A 385 -1.04 -15.81 -2.33
N VAL A 386 -0.13 -16.39 -1.53
CA VAL A 386 1.32 -16.33 -1.77
C VAL A 386 1.69 -16.91 -3.13
N ALA A 387 1.22 -18.12 -3.43
CA ALA A 387 1.49 -18.75 -4.73
C ALA A 387 0.83 -17.97 -5.87
N THR A 388 -0.42 -17.54 -5.69
CA THR A 388 -1.15 -16.77 -6.70
C THR A 388 -0.48 -15.43 -7.00
N TYR A 389 -0.04 -14.69 -5.97
CA TYR A 389 0.60 -13.39 -6.19
C TYR A 389 1.94 -13.56 -6.93
N ARG A 390 2.76 -14.53 -6.52
CA ARG A 390 3.99 -14.86 -7.25
C ARG A 390 3.72 -15.18 -8.72
N ASP A 391 2.69 -15.99 -9.00
CA ASP A 391 2.36 -16.39 -10.36
C ASP A 391 1.86 -15.21 -11.20
N LEU A 392 1.08 -14.28 -10.61
CA LEU A 392 0.64 -13.02 -11.24
C LEU A 392 1.82 -12.10 -11.56
N VAL A 393 2.76 -11.93 -10.61
CA VAL A 393 3.98 -11.15 -10.80
C VAL A 393 4.81 -11.75 -11.95
N ALA A 394 5.05 -13.06 -11.92
CA ALA A 394 5.83 -13.73 -12.95
C ALA A 394 5.18 -13.69 -14.34
N ALA A 395 3.85 -13.65 -14.41
CA ALA A 395 3.09 -13.58 -15.68
C ALA A 395 2.87 -12.12 -16.13
N GLY A 396 3.11 -11.13 -15.27
CA GLY A 396 2.80 -9.72 -15.52
C GLY A 396 1.30 -9.44 -15.59
N GLY A 397 0.45 -10.26 -14.93
CA GLY A 397 -0.98 -10.10 -14.92
C GLY A 397 -1.76 -11.42 -14.90
N VAL A 398 -3.06 -11.37 -15.24
CA VAL A 398 -3.92 -12.57 -15.32
C VAL A 398 -3.83 -13.23 -16.71
N ALA A 399 -4.23 -14.49 -16.77
CA ALA A 399 -4.31 -15.20 -18.06
C ALA A 399 -5.32 -14.52 -19.00
N PRO A 400 -5.10 -14.50 -20.34
CA PRO A 400 -5.98 -13.80 -21.28
C PRO A 400 -7.43 -14.30 -21.30
N ASP A 401 -7.65 -15.54 -20.89
CA ASP A 401 -8.98 -16.17 -20.80
C ASP A 401 -9.57 -16.10 -19.38
N TYR A 402 -8.88 -15.44 -18.43
CA TYR A 402 -9.38 -15.29 -17.09
C TYR A 402 -10.73 -14.55 -17.07
N ARG A 403 -11.59 -14.99 -16.17
CA ARG A 403 -12.87 -14.32 -15.88
C ARG A 403 -13.00 -14.15 -14.39
N PRO A 404 -13.36 -12.95 -13.91
CA PRO A 404 -13.53 -12.69 -12.49
C PRO A 404 -14.52 -13.65 -11.83
N VAL A 405 -14.16 -14.12 -10.63
CA VAL A 405 -15.02 -14.99 -9.81
C VAL A 405 -16.23 -14.20 -9.30
N LYS A 406 -16.00 -12.96 -8.85
CA LYS A 406 -17.09 -12.04 -8.51
C LYS A 406 -17.58 -11.34 -9.77
N ALA A 407 -18.90 -11.44 -10.02
CA ALA A 407 -19.54 -10.66 -11.07
C ALA A 407 -19.40 -9.16 -10.77
N ALA A 408 -19.29 -8.34 -11.83
CA ALA A 408 -19.34 -6.90 -11.69
C ALA A 408 -20.66 -6.46 -11.03
N ALA A 409 -20.60 -5.47 -10.16
CA ALA A 409 -21.78 -4.91 -9.53
C ALA A 409 -22.71 -4.28 -10.57
N PHE A 410 -24.01 -4.42 -10.37
CA PHE A 410 -25.02 -3.91 -11.31
C PHE A 410 -24.89 -2.39 -11.51
N CYS A 411 -24.57 -1.65 -10.46
CA CYS A 411 -24.44 -0.20 -10.49
C CYS A 411 -23.34 0.27 -9.55
N SER A 412 -22.23 0.77 -10.07
CA SER A 412 -21.26 1.50 -9.27
C SER A 412 -21.75 2.90 -8.94
N LEU A 413 -21.63 3.34 -7.69
CA LEU A 413 -21.96 4.72 -7.28
C LEU A 413 -20.91 5.74 -7.78
N VAL A 414 -19.77 5.29 -8.26
CA VAL A 414 -18.69 6.14 -8.78
C VAL A 414 -18.95 6.56 -10.23
N ASP A 415 -19.53 5.65 -11.03
CA ASP A 415 -19.84 5.90 -12.44
C ASP A 415 -21.29 5.46 -12.76
N PRO A 416 -22.28 6.10 -12.12
CA PRO A 416 -23.64 5.56 -12.08
C PRO A 416 -24.31 5.40 -13.45
N PRO A 417 -24.25 6.31 -14.43
CA PRO A 417 -25.02 6.06 -15.64
C PRO A 417 -24.44 4.93 -16.51
N ARG A 418 -23.13 4.77 -16.57
CA ARG A 418 -22.48 3.81 -17.47
C ARG A 418 -22.46 2.41 -16.91
N SER A 419 -22.15 2.25 -15.62
CA SER A 419 -22.15 0.94 -14.97
C SER A 419 -23.56 0.33 -14.89
N CYS A 420 -24.61 1.17 -14.80
CA CYS A 420 -25.99 0.69 -14.77
C CYS A 420 -26.58 0.37 -16.15
N ILE A 421 -26.05 0.97 -17.23
CA ILE A 421 -26.63 0.88 -18.59
C ILE A 421 -25.84 -0.11 -19.46
N GLY A 422 -24.56 -0.36 -19.18
CA GLY A 422 -23.65 -1.15 -20.02
C GLY A 422 -23.95 -2.64 -20.08
N SER A 423 -24.79 -3.17 -19.22
CA SER A 423 -25.15 -4.61 -19.21
C SER A 423 -26.31 -5.00 -20.13
N GLY A 424 -26.91 -4.05 -20.83
CA GLY A 424 -28.13 -4.26 -21.61
C GLY A 424 -27.98 -4.34 -23.13
N SER A 425 -26.80 -4.13 -23.73
CA SER A 425 -26.67 -4.03 -25.21
C SER A 425 -25.81 -5.11 -25.87
N GLY A 426 -25.62 -6.25 -25.23
CA GLY A 426 -24.90 -7.42 -25.78
C GLY A 426 -25.78 -8.61 -26.13
N GLY A 427 -27.02 -8.40 -26.60
CA GLY A 427 -27.94 -9.46 -26.93
C GLY A 427 -28.83 -9.12 -28.11
N SER A 428 -28.31 -9.26 -29.35
CA SER A 428 -29.11 -9.56 -30.55
C SER A 428 -28.21 -10.06 -31.63
#